data_fcead097185b743701f15823340c440a
#
_entry.id   fcead097185b743701f15823340c440a
#
_cell.length_a   1.000
_cell.length_b   1.000
_cell.length_c   1.000
_cell.angle_alpha   90.00
_cell.angle_beta   90.00
_cell.angle_gamma   90.00
#
_symmetry.space_group_name_H-M   'P 1'
#
loop_
_entity.id
_entity.type
_entity.pdbx_description
1 polymer ?
#
loop_
_entity_poly.entity_id
_entity_poly.type
_entity_poly.pdbx_seq_one_letter_code
_entity_poly.pdbx_strand_id
1 'polypeptide(L)'
;MDLSIASIDGRERDACRSIDPAGFFIRHPPAPHVLDTFITHEDHLFQTIHMGAAVVDKDEWLLIIDGLVERPFALTFNQLRQLPRRSVTAFHECYGSPLKPPTEAVWRIGNVIWTGVPLKFLLDIARPSSTAAFVWSEGLDYGTFHDITADRYQKDLPMTKALNEEVLVAYEMNGKPMGKERGGPVRLAVPGWFGTNMTKWLCRLSLQDRRAEGPYTTIFYNEIDPTDPEGKNKRPVWKVEVNSIITKPEPGAIFRGADVQVEGWAWCCEEVVQVLDWI
;
A
#
# COMPACT_ATOMS: atom_id res chain seq x y z
N MET A 1 -24.33 16.45 5.53
CA MET A 1 -23.17 16.38 6.45
C MET A 1 -22.44 17.70 6.31
N ASP A 2 -22.32 18.44 7.39
CA ASP A 2 -21.44 19.61 7.41
C ASP A 2 -20.01 19.12 7.62
N LEU A 3 -19.20 19.14 6.57
CA LEU A 3 -17.85 18.61 6.52
C LEU A 3 -16.79 19.73 6.52
N SER A 4 -17.10 20.85 7.21
CA SER A 4 -16.23 22.04 7.24
C SER A 4 -14.88 21.75 7.90
N ILE A 5 -13.78 22.09 7.23
CA ILE A 5 -12.40 21.94 7.73
C ILE A 5 -11.90 23.13 8.55
N ALA A 6 -12.57 24.25 8.57
CA ALA A 6 -12.03 25.53 9.03
C ALA A 6 -11.38 25.53 10.44
N SER A 7 -11.42 24.43 11.18
CA SER A 7 -10.85 24.33 12.52
C SER A 7 -9.99 23.08 12.78
N ILE A 8 -9.65 22.30 11.75
CA ILE A 8 -9.12 20.92 11.92
C ILE A 8 -7.67 20.78 11.42
N ASP A 9 -7.15 21.71 10.63
CA ASP A 9 -5.81 21.62 10.03
C ASP A 9 -4.72 21.46 11.12
N GLY A 10 -3.93 20.41 11.01
CA GLY A 10 -2.92 19.99 11.98
C GLY A 10 -3.43 19.04 13.07
N ARG A 11 -4.74 18.95 13.32
CA ARG A 11 -5.34 18.09 14.36
C ARG A 11 -5.40 16.60 13.96
N GLU A 12 -5.24 16.28 12.68
CA GLU A 12 -5.18 14.88 12.22
C GLU A 12 -4.07 14.09 12.90
N ARG A 13 -3.01 14.78 13.36
CA ARG A 13 -1.88 14.16 14.04
C ARG A 13 -2.11 13.87 15.50
N ASP A 14 -3.08 14.54 16.13
CA ASP A 14 -3.40 14.37 17.56
C ASP A 14 -3.86 12.94 17.88
N ALA A 15 -4.41 12.24 16.88
CA ALA A 15 -4.78 10.83 17.01
C ALA A 15 -3.58 9.89 17.20
N CYS A 16 -2.36 10.29 16.87
CA CYS A 16 -1.16 9.50 17.09
C CYS A 16 -0.64 9.67 18.51
N ARG A 17 -0.81 8.65 19.35
CA ARG A 17 -0.39 8.68 20.76
C ARG A 17 1.09 8.40 20.94
N SER A 18 1.66 7.55 20.11
CA SER A 18 3.08 7.17 20.12
C SER A 18 3.47 6.40 18.88
N ILE A 19 4.77 6.17 18.72
CA ILE A 19 5.33 5.22 17.74
C ILE A 19 5.86 4.01 18.52
N ASP A 20 5.25 2.83 18.32
CA ASP A 20 5.60 1.60 19.02
C ASP A 20 5.30 0.33 18.18
N PRO A 21 6.30 -0.49 17.85
CA PRO A 21 7.73 -0.25 18.04
C PRO A 21 8.24 0.90 17.17
N ALA A 22 9.25 1.61 17.64
CA ALA A 22 9.93 2.64 16.86
C ALA A 22 10.97 2.01 15.92
N GLY A 23 11.24 2.69 14.80
CA GLY A 23 12.26 2.30 13.85
C GLY A 23 11.82 1.24 12.83
N PHE A 24 12.81 0.74 12.10
CA PHE A 24 12.60 -0.22 11.02
C PHE A 24 12.31 -1.63 11.53
N PHE A 25 11.27 -2.25 10.98
CA PHE A 25 10.87 -3.59 11.33
C PHE A 25 10.42 -4.38 10.10
N ILE A 26 10.86 -5.63 9.99
CA ILE A 26 10.37 -6.60 9.00
C ILE A 26 9.92 -7.87 9.72
N ARG A 27 8.70 -8.34 9.39
CA ARG A 27 8.28 -9.71 9.61
C ARG A 27 8.25 -10.39 8.25
N HIS A 28 9.07 -11.42 8.10
CA HIS A 28 9.10 -12.23 6.90
C HIS A 28 7.89 -13.16 6.84
N PRO A 29 7.36 -13.45 5.63
CA PRO A 29 6.37 -14.50 5.46
C PRO A 29 7.01 -15.87 5.66
N PRO A 30 6.22 -16.93 5.80
CA PRO A 30 6.74 -18.29 5.76
C PRO A 30 7.33 -18.63 4.38
N ALA A 31 7.96 -19.80 4.27
CA ALA A 31 8.45 -20.29 3.00
C ALA A 31 7.29 -20.45 1.97
N PRO A 32 7.57 -20.30 0.66
CA PRO A 32 6.53 -20.27 -0.37
C PRO A 32 5.58 -21.48 -0.38
N HIS A 33 6.06 -22.68 -0.06
CA HIS A 33 5.26 -23.91 -0.04
C HIS A 33 4.16 -23.92 1.05
N VAL A 34 4.24 -22.99 2.03
CA VAL A 34 3.21 -22.78 3.06
C VAL A 34 2.10 -21.86 2.58
N LEU A 35 2.31 -21.15 1.46
CA LEU A 35 1.32 -20.26 0.86
C LEU A 35 0.38 -21.06 -0.05
N ASP A 36 -0.46 -21.89 0.54
CA ASP A 36 -1.31 -22.88 -0.15
C ASP A 36 -2.78 -22.43 -0.34
N THR A 37 -3.13 -21.24 0.17
CA THR A 37 -4.49 -20.69 0.09
C THR A 37 -4.56 -19.47 -0.81
N PHE A 38 -5.66 -19.34 -1.58
CA PHE A 38 -5.85 -18.18 -2.46
C PHE A 38 -5.86 -16.84 -1.71
N ILE A 39 -6.47 -16.80 -0.53
CA ILE A 39 -6.36 -15.65 0.39
C ILE A 39 -5.34 -15.99 1.45
N THR A 40 -4.29 -15.20 1.51
CA THR A 40 -3.19 -15.40 2.47
C THR A 40 -3.68 -15.14 3.88
N HIS A 41 -3.44 -16.09 4.78
CA HIS A 41 -3.75 -15.94 6.21
C HIS A 41 -2.95 -14.80 6.82
N GLU A 42 -3.52 -14.08 7.77
CA GLU A 42 -2.88 -12.89 8.33
C GLU A 42 -1.51 -13.17 8.97
N ASP A 43 -1.34 -14.33 9.60
CA ASP A 43 -0.07 -14.75 10.20
C ASP A 43 1.01 -15.07 9.17
N HIS A 44 0.62 -15.38 7.94
CA HIS A 44 1.51 -15.65 6.81
C HIS A 44 1.85 -14.40 5.98
N LEU A 45 1.18 -13.27 6.21
CA LEU A 45 1.50 -12.04 5.51
C LEU A 45 2.80 -11.42 6.05
N PHE A 46 3.65 -10.99 5.14
CA PHE A 46 4.80 -10.17 5.49
C PHE A 46 4.39 -8.85 6.13
N GLN A 47 5.32 -8.20 6.80
CA GLN A 47 5.16 -6.86 7.33
C GLN A 47 6.45 -6.07 7.11
N THR A 48 6.34 -4.85 6.63
CA THR A 48 7.45 -3.89 6.56
C THR A 48 6.99 -2.57 7.14
N ILE A 49 7.73 -2.06 8.11
CA ILE A 49 7.50 -0.77 8.77
C ILE A 49 8.82 -0.01 8.69
N HIS A 50 8.82 1.23 8.25
CA HIS A 50 10.03 2.02 8.03
C HIS A 50 10.44 2.82 9.26
N MET A 51 9.55 3.64 9.80
CA MET A 51 9.86 4.58 10.88
C MET A 51 9.27 4.17 12.23
N GLY A 52 8.53 3.07 12.23
CA GLY A 52 7.81 2.57 13.39
C GLY A 52 6.30 2.52 13.14
N ALA A 53 5.59 1.88 14.07
CA ALA A 53 4.14 1.72 13.99
C ALA A 53 3.43 2.79 14.81
N ALA A 54 2.56 3.58 14.17
CA ALA A 54 1.77 4.57 14.88
C ALA A 54 0.69 3.88 15.73
N VAL A 55 0.64 4.24 17.00
CA VAL A 55 -0.43 3.88 17.94
C VAL A 55 -1.53 4.92 17.81
N VAL A 56 -2.60 4.57 17.14
CA VAL A 56 -3.64 5.52 16.74
C VAL A 56 -4.89 5.34 17.60
N ASP A 57 -5.34 6.45 18.18
CA ASP A 57 -6.65 6.53 18.79
C ASP A 57 -7.72 6.71 17.69
N LYS A 58 -8.48 5.66 17.44
CA LYS A 58 -9.48 5.67 16.36
C LYS A 58 -10.64 6.64 16.62
N ASP A 59 -10.92 6.99 17.87
CA ASP A 59 -12.02 7.88 18.23
C ASP A 59 -11.65 9.36 18.00
N GLU A 60 -10.35 9.66 17.97
CA GLU A 60 -9.81 10.95 17.57
C GLU A 60 -9.28 11.00 16.14
N TRP A 61 -9.25 9.84 15.46
CA TRP A 61 -8.74 9.76 14.11
C TRP A 61 -9.58 10.58 13.12
N LEU A 62 -8.87 11.32 12.27
CA LEU A 62 -9.44 12.12 11.19
C LEU A 62 -8.74 11.79 9.87
N LEU A 63 -9.51 11.79 8.77
CA LEU A 63 -8.99 11.85 7.42
C LEU A 63 -9.31 13.22 6.83
N ILE A 64 -8.28 14.00 6.55
CA ILE A 64 -8.41 15.29 5.85
C ILE A 64 -8.26 15.05 4.35
N ILE A 65 -9.13 15.69 3.57
CA ILE A 65 -9.05 15.74 2.11
C ILE A 65 -9.03 17.21 1.70
N ASP A 66 -7.92 17.66 1.09
CA ASP A 66 -7.66 19.07 0.79
C ASP A 66 -6.74 19.29 -0.42
N GLY A 67 -6.08 20.45 -0.47
CA GLY A 67 -5.21 20.87 -1.57
C GLY A 67 -6.02 21.44 -2.74
N LEU A 68 -5.72 21.03 -3.96
CA LEU A 68 -6.36 21.50 -5.19
C LEU A 68 -7.77 20.90 -5.36
N VAL A 69 -8.68 21.25 -4.47
CA VAL A 69 -10.09 20.84 -4.46
C VAL A 69 -11.01 22.03 -4.22
N GLU A 70 -12.25 21.96 -4.74
CA GLU A 70 -13.27 22.98 -4.48
C GLU A 70 -13.88 22.86 -3.08
N ARG A 71 -13.93 21.63 -2.56
CA ARG A 71 -14.63 21.28 -1.31
C ARG A 71 -13.72 20.46 -0.41
N PRO A 72 -12.81 21.09 0.28
CA PRO A 72 -12.01 20.39 1.29
C PRO A 72 -12.91 19.95 2.45
N PHE A 73 -12.63 18.77 3.03
CA PHE A 73 -13.39 18.22 4.15
C PHE A 73 -12.57 17.24 4.99
N ALA A 74 -13.08 16.96 6.19
CA ALA A 74 -12.53 15.91 7.05
C ALA A 74 -13.62 14.90 7.44
N LEU A 75 -13.19 13.67 7.70
CA LEU A 75 -14.02 12.57 8.15
C LEU A 75 -13.46 11.97 9.44
N THR A 76 -14.33 11.72 10.40
CA THR A 76 -14.03 10.81 11.51
C THR A 76 -14.10 9.36 11.03
N PHE A 77 -13.53 8.43 11.82
CA PHE A 77 -13.61 7.00 11.52
C PHE A 77 -15.05 6.50 11.38
N ASN A 78 -15.94 6.96 12.24
CA ASN A 78 -17.36 6.59 12.19
C ASN A 78 -18.06 7.12 10.95
N GLN A 79 -17.76 8.36 10.51
CA GLN A 79 -18.30 8.93 9.27
C GLN A 79 -17.80 8.17 8.05
N LEU A 80 -16.49 7.84 7.99
CA LEU A 80 -15.92 7.04 6.90
C LEU A 80 -16.65 5.70 6.76
N ARG A 81 -16.92 4.99 7.86
CA ARG A 81 -17.60 3.68 7.85
C ARG A 81 -19.06 3.73 7.41
N GLN A 82 -19.69 4.90 7.43
CA GLN A 82 -21.06 5.09 6.94
C GLN A 82 -21.15 5.31 5.43
N LEU A 83 -20.03 5.56 4.77
CA LEU A 83 -19.95 5.77 3.32
C LEU A 83 -20.07 4.43 2.55
N PRO A 84 -20.42 4.47 1.26
CA PRO A 84 -20.45 3.27 0.43
C PRO A 84 -19.12 2.53 0.47
N ARG A 85 -19.18 1.24 0.80
CA ARG A 85 -18.00 0.40 0.90
C ARG A 85 -17.88 -0.56 -0.28
N ARG A 86 -16.65 -0.92 -0.61
CA ARG A 86 -16.30 -1.93 -1.60
C ARG A 86 -15.26 -2.88 -1.02
N SER A 87 -15.28 -4.13 -1.47
CA SER A 87 -14.22 -5.10 -1.21
C SER A 87 -13.52 -5.44 -2.52
N VAL A 88 -12.19 -5.48 -2.47
CA VAL A 88 -11.33 -5.84 -3.61
C VAL A 88 -10.32 -6.88 -3.15
N THR A 89 -10.27 -8.01 -3.86
CA THR A 89 -9.22 -9.01 -3.69
C THR A 89 -8.04 -8.62 -4.56
N ALA A 90 -6.87 -8.47 -3.95
CA ALA A 90 -5.67 -8.08 -4.66
C ALA A 90 -4.42 -8.67 -3.99
N PHE A 91 -3.40 -8.95 -4.80
CA PHE A 91 -2.09 -9.24 -4.26
C PHE A 91 -1.53 -8.00 -3.56
N HIS A 92 -0.66 -8.24 -2.58
CA HIS A 92 0.04 -7.22 -1.80
C HIS A 92 1.51 -7.61 -1.77
N GLU A 93 2.35 -6.87 -2.50
CA GLU A 93 3.77 -7.15 -2.65
C GLU A 93 4.62 -5.99 -2.14
N CYS A 94 5.69 -6.33 -1.41
CA CYS A 94 6.72 -5.37 -1.03
C CYS A 94 7.72 -5.19 -2.17
N TYR A 95 8.13 -3.96 -2.46
CA TYR A 95 9.19 -3.71 -3.45
C TYR A 95 10.53 -4.41 -3.12
N GLY A 96 10.79 -4.66 -1.84
CA GLY A 96 11.93 -5.47 -1.44
C GLY A 96 11.71 -6.99 -1.58
N SER A 97 10.66 -7.45 -2.26
CA SER A 97 10.59 -8.81 -2.78
C SER A 97 11.70 -9.04 -3.79
N PRO A 98 12.26 -10.26 -3.86
CA PRO A 98 13.32 -10.53 -4.81
C PRO A 98 12.81 -10.39 -6.26
N LEU A 99 13.52 -9.58 -7.04
CA LEU A 99 13.29 -9.42 -8.48
C LEU A 99 14.05 -10.46 -9.33
N LYS A 100 14.93 -11.24 -8.69
CA LYS A 100 15.68 -12.33 -9.31
C LYS A 100 15.54 -13.55 -8.42
N PRO A 101 15.54 -14.78 -8.96
CA PRO A 101 15.51 -15.97 -8.13
C PRO A 101 16.64 -15.88 -7.13
N PRO A 102 16.35 -15.70 -5.85
CA PRO A 102 17.37 -15.59 -4.84
C PRO A 102 17.66 -16.98 -4.33
N THR A 103 18.85 -17.20 -3.99
CA THR A 103 19.22 -18.39 -3.23
C THR A 103 18.74 -18.32 -1.79
N GLU A 104 18.47 -17.11 -1.24
CA GLU A 104 18.21 -16.93 0.19
C GLU A 104 17.14 -15.88 0.55
N ALA A 105 16.65 -15.09 -0.39
CA ALA A 105 15.68 -14.03 -0.06
C ALA A 105 14.26 -14.58 -0.02
N VAL A 106 13.49 -14.11 0.94
CA VAL A 106 12.10 -14.51 1.16
C VAL A 106 11.17 -13.61 0.38
N TRP A 107 10.27 -14.19 -0.41
CA TRP A 107 9.24 -13.47 -1.12
C TRP A 107 8.29 -12.77 -0.14
N ARG A 108 8.11 -11.47 -0.33
CA ARG A 108 7.19 -10.65 0.47
C ARG A 108 5.96 -10.34 -0.35
N ILE A 109 5.13 -11.36 -0.51
CA ILE A 109 3.89 -11.35 -1.29
C ILE A 109 2.78 -12.00 -0.48
N GLY A 110 1.55 -11.59 -0.70
CA GLY A 110 0.33 -12.23 -0.23
C GLY A 110 -0.85 -11.74 -1.04
N ASN A 111 -1.95 -12.48 -1.01
CA ASN A 111 -3.21 -12.08 -1.65
C ASN A 111 -4.25 -11.84 -0.58
N VAL A 112 -4.87 -10.66 -0.57
CA VAL A 112 -5.75 -10.21 0.53
C VAL A 112 -7.01 -9.57 0.01
N ILE A 113 -8.04 -9.53 0.84
CA ILE A 113 -9.28 -8.80 0.59
C ILE A 113 -9.21 -7.47 1.35
N TRP A 114 -9.13 -6.37 0.62
CA TRP A 114 -9.25 -5.03 1.17
C TRP A 114 -10.71 -4.60 1.17
N THR A 115 -11.19 -4.02 2.28
CA THR A 115 -12.53 -3.44 2.37
C THR A 115 -12.45 -2.01 2.89
N GLY A 116 -13.10 -1.10 2.18
CA GLY A 116 -13.08 0.33 2.48
C GLY A 116 -13.95 1.15 1.55
N VAL A 117 -13.76 2.46 1.58
CA VAL A 117 -14.43 3.41 0.70
C VAL A 117 -13.58 3.63 -0.55
N PRO A 118 -14.13 3.54 -1.78
CA PRO A 118 -13.41 3.90 -2.99
C PRO A 118 -12.84 5.32 -2.89
N LEU A 119 -11.55 5.49 -3.17
CA LEU A 119 -10.91 6.81 -3.15
C LEU A 119 -11.63 7.76 -4.11
N LYS A 120 -12.00 7.28 -5.29
CA LYS A 120 -12.77 8.04 -6.28
C LYS A 120 -14.04 8.67 -5.68
N PHE A 121 -14.78 7.93 -4.85
CA PHE A 121 -15.99 8.45 -4.20
C PHE A 121 -15.69 9.66 -3.31
N LEU A 122 -14.58 9.63 -2.57
CA LEU A 122 -14.15 10.76 -1.74
C LEU A 122 -13.68 11.94 -2.59
N LEU A 123 -12.98 11.67 -3.69
CA LEU A 123 -12.55 12.70 -4.64
C LEU A 123 -13.74 13.36 -5.35
N ASP A 124 -14.76 12.60 -5.72
CA ASP A 124 -15.98 13.14 -6.32
C ASP A 124 -16.70 14.14 -5.35
N ILE A 125 -16.65 13.90 -4.04
CA ILE A 125 -17.15 14.84 -3.01
C ILE A 125 -16.26 16.08 -2.94
N ALA A 126 -14.93 15.90 -2.94
CA ALA A 126 -13.95 16.97 -2.83
C ALA A 126 -13.93 17.91 -4.05
N ARG A 127 -14.33 17.41 -5.23
CA ARG A 127 -14.27 18.11 -6.53
C ARG A 127 -12.86 18.60 -6.86
N PRO A 128 -12.00 17.74 -7.38
CA PRO A 128 -10.66 18.11 -7.79
C PRO A 128 -10.64 19.26 -8.78
N SER A 129 -9.71 20.20 -8.59
CA SER A 129 -9.39 21.21 -9.62
C SER A 129 -8.86 20.52 -10.87
N SER A 130 -9.06 21.14 -12.04
CA SER A 130 -8.50 20.66 -13.31
C SER A 130 -6.96 20.66 -13.34
N THR A 131 -6.32 21.36 -12.43
CA THR A 131 -4.85 21.39 -12.27
C THR A 131 -4.34 20.31 -11.34
N ALA A 132 -5.20 19.59 -10.63
CA ALA A 132 -4.78 18.49 -9.76
C ALA A 132 -4.24 17.32 -10.61
N ALA A 133 -2.96 16.99 -10.43
CA ALA A 133 -2.28 15.93 -11.15
C ALA A 133 -2.00 14.71 -10.27
N PHE A 134 -1.86 14.92 -8.95
CA PHE A 134 -1.51 13.89 -7.99
C PHE A 134 -2.37 13.99 -6.73
N VAL A 135 -2.56 12.85 -6.08
CA VAL A 135 -3.05 12.75 -4.70
C VAL A 135 -1.87 12.36 -3.82
N TRP A 136 -1.47 13.24 -2.91
CA TRP A 136 -0.50 12.91 -1.87
C TRP A 136 -1.22 12.20 -0.73
N SER A 137 -0.67 11.11 -0.26
CA SER A 137 -1.18 10.35 0.88
C SER A 137 -0.18 10.41 2.03
N GLU A 138 -0.65 10.81 3.22
CA GLU A 138 0.17 11.00 4.41
C GLU A 138 -0.26 10.08 5.54
N GLY A 139 0.75 9.46 6.17
CA GLY A 139 0.58 8.61 7.36
C GLY A 139 0.91 9.34 8.66
N LEU A 140 0.46 8.75 9.77
CA LEU A 140 0.74 9.25 11.12
C LEU A 140 2.10 8.80 11.65
N ASP A 141 2.78 7.88 10.96
CA ASP A 141 4.10 7.40 11.34
C ASP A 141 5.18 8.45 11.04
N TYR A 142 6.17 8.53 11.93
CA TYR A 142 7.34 9.41 11.83
C TYR A 142 8.56 8.75 12.45
N GLY A 143 9.75 9.25 12.13
CA GLY A 143 11.00 8.73 12.68
C GLY A 143 12.13 8.70 11.67
N THR A 144 13.10 7.82 11.88
CA THR A 144 14.31 7.71 11.06
C THR A 144 14.35 6.37 10.33
N PHE A 145 14.69 6.42 9.05
CA PHE A 145 14.96 5.25 8.21
C PHE A 145 16.19 5.52 7.33
N HIS A 146 17.22 4.67 7.39
CA HIS A 146 18.49 4.86 6.70
C HIS A 146 19.07 6.28 6.87
N ASP A 147 19.19 6.74 8.13
CA ASP A 147 19.74 8.05 8.52
C ASP A 147 18.94 9.27 8.01
N ILE A 148 17.77 9.05 7.41
CA ILE A 148 16.86 10.10 6.97
C ILE A 148 15.67 10.15 7.93
N THR A 149 15.50 11.32 8.58
CA THR A 149 14.36 11.56 9.46
C THR A 149 13.24 12.22 8.66
N ALA A 150 12.02 11.72 8.86
CA ALA A 150 10.81 12.31 8.31
C ALA A 150 9.74 12.43 9.39
N ASP A 151 8.98 13.52 9.30
CA ASP A 151 7.86 13.81 10.20
C ASP A 151 6.60 13.04 9.86
N ARG A 152 6.57 12.39 8.68
CA ARG A 152 5.49 11.55 8.17
C ARG A 152 5.95 10.64 7.05
N TYR A 153 5.25 9.53 6.86
CA TYR A 153 5.30 8.81 5.60
C TYR A 153 4.44 9.54 4.58
N GLN A 154 5.00 9.84 3.41
CA GLN A 154 4.29 10.53 2.34
C GLN A 154 4.58 9.87 0.99
N LYS A 155 3.52 9.57 0.24
CA LYS A 155 3.58 9.05 -1.13
C LYS A 155 2.56 9.76 -2.01
N ASP A 156 2.69 9.57 -3.31
CA ASP A 156 1.79 10.13 -4.30
C ASP A 156 1.19 9.07 -5.23
N LEU A 157 0.02 9.37 -5.74
CA LEU A 157 -0.65 8.65 -6.82
C LEU A 157 -1.00 9.67 -7.91
N PRO A 158 -0.72 9.40 -9.20
CA PRO A 158 -1.30 10.20 -10.28
C PRO A 158 -2.83 10.09 -10.24
N MET A 159 -3.51 11.16 -10.63
CA MET A 159 -4.99 11.21 -10.63
C MET A 159 -5.60 10.07 -11.44
N THR A 160 -4.98 9.65 -12.54
CA THR A 160 -5.43 8.51 -13.34
C THR A 160 -5.52 7.21 -12.53
N LYS A 161 -4.59 6.96 -11.60
CA LYS A 161 -4.66 5.81 -10.70
C LYS A 161 -5.60 6.06 -9.53
N ALA A 162 -5.60 7.27 -8.96
CA ALA A 162 -6.46 7.62 -7.83
C ALA A 162 -7.96 7.52 -8.15
N LEU A 163 -8.34 7.74 -9.40
CA LEU A 163 -9.72 7.64 -9.88
C LEU A 163 -10.15 6.21 -10.25
N ASN A 164 -9.24 5.23 -10.16
CA ASN A 164 -9.63 3.84 -10.34
C ASN A 164 -10.48 3.39 -9.14
N GLU A 165 -11.62 2.75 -9.44
CA GLU A 165 -12.59 2.32 -8.42
C GLU A 165 -12.09 1.23 -7.45
N GLU A 166 -10.97 0.59 -7.78
CA GLU A 166 -10.34 -0.42 -6.92
C GLU A 166 -9.40 0.17 -5.88
N VAL A 167 -9.02 1.44 -6.01
CA VAL A 167 -8.23 2.13 -4.99
C VAL A 167 -9.13 2.49 -3.82
N LEU A 168 -8.78 1.98 -2.63
CA LEU A 168 -9.62 2.10 -1.45
C LEU A 168 -8.92 2.85 -0.31
N VAL A 169 -9.68 3.66 0.40
CA VAL A 169 -9.41 4.07 1.78
C VAL A 169 -9.92 2.93 2.66
N ALA A 170 -9.03 1.97 2.93
CA ALA A 170 -9.37 0.68 3.52
C ALA A 170 -9.30 0.72 5.04
N TYR A 171 -10.27 0.10 5.70
CA TYR A 171 -10.36 -0.05 7.15
C TYR A 171 -10.53 -1.50 7.62
N GLU A 172 -10.66 -2.45 6.67
CA GLU A 172 -10.66 -3.89 6.94
C GLU A 172 -9.73 -4.63 5.97
N MET A 173 -9.15 -5.71 6.45
CA MET A 173 -8.38 -6.67 5.66
C MET A 173 -8.85 -8.08 6.01
N ASN A 174 -9.12 -8.90 4.99
CA ASN A 174 -9.64 -10.27 5.13
C ASN A 174 -10.89 -10.35 6.04
N GLY A 175 -11.79 -9.35 5.94
CA GLY A 175 -13.04 -9.29 6.70
C GLY A 175 -12.89 -8.89 8.18
N LYS A 176 -11.71 -8.44 8.60
CA LYS A 176 -11.44 -7.99 9.98
C LYS A 176 -10.96 -6.54 9.99
N PRO A 177 -11.29 -5.76 11.06
CA PRO A 177 -10.66 -4.46 11.26
C PRO A 177 -9.14 -4.57 11.28
N MET A 178 -8.46 -3.61 10.66
CA MET A 178 -6.99 -3.64 10.62
C MET A 178 -6.39 -3.27 11.97
N GLY A 179 -5.48 -4.14 12.44
CA GLY A 179 -4.62 -3.83 13.57
C GLY A 179 -3.55 -2.78 13.26
N LYS A 180 -2.89 -2.33 14.31
CA LYS A 180 -1.79 -1.35 14.26
C LYS A 180 -0.72 -1.79 13.24
N GLU A 181 -0.30 -3.03 13.27
CA GLU A 181 0.78 -3.60 12.43
C GLU A 181 0.42 -3.57 10.94
N ARG A 182 -0.86 -3.58 10.62
CA ARG A 182 -1.35 -3.52 9.23
C ARG A 182 -1.64 -2.09 8.75
N GLY A 183 -1.37 -1.09 9.61
CA GLY A 183 -1.60 0.32 9.30
C GLY A 183 -3.00 0.80 9.65
N GLY A 184 -3.67 0.12 10.59
CA GLY A 184 -4.97 0.54 11.10
C GLY A 184 -4.92 1.82 11.95
N PRO A 185 -6.06 2.49 12.11
CA PRO A 185 -7.40 2.06 11.73
C PRO A 185 -7.70 2.13 10.23
N VAL A 186 -6.96 2.94 9.46
CA VAL A 186 -7.21 3.20 8.05
C VAL A 186 -5.89 3.27 7.29
N ARG A 187 -5.88 2.70 6.09
CA ARG A 187 -4.77 2.79 5.16
C ARG A 187 -5.24 2.99 3.72
N LEU A 188 -4.35 3.42 2.86
CA LEU A 188 -4.56 3.40 1.43
C LEU A 188 -4.28 1.99 0.89
N ALA A 189 -5.18 1.43 0.10
CA ALA A 189 -4.99 0.21 -0.67
C ALA A 189 -4.99 0.56 -2.16
N VAL A 190 -3.93 0.16 -2.88
CA VAL A 190 -3.72 0.49 -4.30
C VAL A 190 -3.45 -0.82 -5.05
N PRO A 191 -4.50 -1.57 -5.46
CA PRO A 191 -4.37 -2.82 -6.18
C PRO A 191 -3.46 -2.71 -7.40
N GLY A 192 -2.61 -3.73 -7.60
CA GLY A 192 -1.66 -3.79 -8.70
C GLY A 192 -0.36 -3.00 -8.49
N TRP A 193 -0.24 -2.22 -7.41
CA TRP A 193 0.95 -1.43 -7.11
C TRP A 193 1.70 -1.98 -5.90
N PHE A 194 3.01 -1.75 -5.86
CA PHE A 194 3.82 -2.14 -4.71
C PHE A 194 3.32 -1.52 -3.41
N GLY A 195 3.44 -2.28 -2.32
CA GLY A 195 2.94 -1.90 -0.99
C GLY A 195 3.50 -0.58 -0.45
N THR A 196 4.62 -0.09 -0.97
CA THR A 196 5.16 1.24 -0.66
C THR A 196 4.19 2.38 -1.03
N ASN A 197 3.27 2.14 -1.98
CA ASN A 197 2.27 3.14 -2.38
C ASN A 197 0.97 3.05 -1.55
N MET A 198 0.91 2.11 -0.63
CA MET A 198 -0.24 1.85 0.24
C MET A 198 0.02 2.44 1.63
N THR A 199 -0.11 3.77 1.76
CA THR A 199 0.17 4.52 2.99
C THR A 199 -0.64 3.98 4.17
N LYS A 200 0.06 3.58 5.25
CA LYS A 200 -0.50 3.10 6.51
C LYS A 200 -0.83 4.26 7.44
N TRP A 201 -1.71 3.98 8.42
CA TRP A 201 -2.12 5.00 9.40
C TRP A 201 -2.52 6.30 8.72
N LEU A 202 -3.24 6.17 7.60
CA LEU A 202 -3.59 7.26 6.71
C LEU A 202 -4.38 8.33 7.47
N CYS A 203 -3.96 9.60 7.34
CA CYS A 203 -4.62 10.74 7.98
C CYS A 203 -4.93 11.90 7.03
N ARG A 204 -4.26 11.97 5.87
CA ARG A 204 -4.47 13.06 4.90
C ARG A 204 -4.33 12.58 3.47
N LEU A 205 -5.18 13.13 2.61
CA LEU A 205 -5.13 13.02 1.16
C LEU A 205 -5.15 14.44 0.59
N SER A 206 -4.02 14.92 0.07
CA SER A 206 -3.89 16.27 -0.44
C SER A 206 -3.69 16.26 -1.96
N LEU A 207 -4.56 16.94 -2.70
CA LEU A 207 -4.47 17.02 -4.15
C LEU A 207 -3.48 18.10 -4.56
N GLN A 208 -2.55 17.76 -5.46
CA GLN A 208 -1.45 18.63 -5.84
C GLN A 208 -1.21 18.57 -7.35
N ASP A 209 -0.55 19.58 -7.89
CA ASP A 209 -0.14 19.66 -9.30
C ASP A 209 1.20 18.96 -9.60
N ARG A 210 1.90 18.48 -8.57
CA ARG A 210 3.23 17.85 -8.64
C ARG A 210 3.36 16.65 -7.74
N ARG A 211 4.46 15.92 -7.92
CA ARG A 211 4.86 14.78 -7.11
C ARG A 211 5.12 15.19 -5.65
N ALA A 212 4.90 14.26 -4.72
CA ALA A 212 5.20 14.45 -3.31
C ALA A 212 6.70 14.68 -3.08
N GLU A 213 7.01 15.52 -2.06
CA GLU A 213 8.37 15.99 -1.80
C GLU A 213 9.08 15.20 -0.69
N GLY A 214 8.35 14.30 0.00
CA GLY A 214 8.89 13.50 1.08
C GLY A 214 9.93 12.47 0.61
N PRO A 215 10.79 11.96 1.52
CA PRO A 215 11.92 11.10 1.17
C PRO A 215 11.49 9.78 0.53
N TYR A 216 10.29 9.30 0.80
CA TYR A 216 9.75 8.07 0.19
C TYR A 216 9.31 8.23 -1.26
N THR A 217 9.35 9.46 -1.79
CA THR A 217 9.12 9.79 -3.20
C THR A 217 10.39 10.29 -3.87
N THR A 218 11.20 11.09 -3.19
CA THR A 218 12.36 11.77 -3.79
C THR A 218 13.65 10.98 -3.68
N ILE A 219 13.86 10.22 -2.60
CA ILE A 219 15.09 9.48 -2.31
C ILE A 219 14.87 7.99 -2.49
N PHE A 220 13.87 7.41 -1.78
CA PHE A 220 13.54 6.02 -1.82
C PHE A 220 12.51 5.71 -2.92
N TYR A 221 12.41 4.43 -3.32
CA TYR A 221 11.39 3.93 -4.24
C TYR A 221 11.37 4.62 -5.60
N ASN A 222 12.57 4.82 -6.13
CA ASN A 222 12.81 5.16 -7.52
C ASN A 222 13.77 4.13 -8.12
N GLU A 223 13.58 3.80 -9.37
CA GLU A 223 14.46 2.92 -10.14
C GLU A 223 14.95 3.64 -11.40
N ILE A 224 16.04 3.16 -11.98
CA ILE A 224 16.52 3.68 -13.26
C ILE A 224 15.47 3.36 -14.32
N ASP A 225 15.10 4.36 -15.12
CA ASP A 225 14.20 4.15 -16.24
C ASP A 225 14.87 3.23 -17.28
N PRO A 226 14.30 2.04 -17.53
CA PRO A 226 14.93 1.09 -18.48
C PRO A 226 14.91 1.59 -19.93
N THR A 227 14.16 2.63 -20.24
CA THR A 227 14.15 3.27 -21.57
C THR A 227 15.21 4.35 -21.70
N ASP A 228 15.90 4.72 -20.62
CA ASP A 228 17.00 5.68 -20.65
C ASP A 228 18.34 4.97 -20.83
N PRO A 229 18.96 5.05 -22.01
CA PRO A 229 20.23 4.37 -22.29
C PRO A 229 21.41 4.92 -21.48
N GLU A 230 21.29 6.15 -20.95
CA GLU A 230 22.33 6.78 -20.13
C GLU A 230 22.15 6.48 -18.62
N GLY A 231 21.03 5.89 -18.22
CA GLY A 231 20.74 5.53 -16.82
C GLY A 231 20.62 6.72 -15.87
N LYS A 232 20.35 7.92 -16.39
CA LYS A 232 20.25 9.16 -15.60
C LYS A 232 18.85 9.42 -15.07
N ASN A 233 17.85 9.02 -15.86
CA ASN A 233 16.45 9.25 -15.51
C ASN A 233 15.96 8.19 -14.54
N LYS A 234 15.15 8.62 -13.58
CA LYS A 234 14.53 7.73 -12.61
C LYS A 234 13.02 7.73 -12.82
N ARG A 235 12.41 6.56 -12.71
CA ARG A 235 10.97 6.39 -12.66
C ARG A 235 10.54 5.97 -11.25
N PRO A 236 9.34 6.34 -10.81
CA PRO A 236 8.84 5.91 -9.51
C PRO A 236 8.51 4.42 -9.50
N VAL A 237 8.72 3.78 -8.36
CA VAL A 237 8.29 2.41 -8.10
C VAL A 237 6.79 2.41 -7.81
N TRP A 238 5.99 2.20 -8.85
CA TRP A 238 4.52 2.19 -8.78
C TRP A 238 3.96 0.80 -9.04
N LYS A 239 3.90 0.40 -10.30
CA LYS A 239 3.28 -0.83 -10.78
C LYS A 239 4.14 -2.06 -10.46
N VAL A 240 3.47 -3.16 -10.17
CA VAL A 240 4.09 -4.48 -10.16
C VAL A 240 3.99 -5.06 -11.57
N GLU A 241 5.12 -5.39 -12.16
CA GLU A 241 5.19 -6.09 -13.43
C GLU A 241 4.83 -7.56 -13.25
N VAL A 242 4.74 -8.34 -14.33
CA VAL A 242 4.46 -9.78 -14.26
C VAL A 242 5.50 -10.45 -13.37
N ASN A 243 5.04 -11.17 -12.38
CA ASN A 243 5.88 -11.91 -11.45
C ASN A 243 5.23 -13.25 -11.10
N SER A 244 6.01 -14.19 -10.59
CA SER A 244 5.53 -15.51 -10.24
C SER A 244 6.41 -16.19 -9.19
N ILE A 245 5.85 -17.20 -8.52
CA ILE A 245 6.55 -18.02 -7.55
C ILE A 245 6.03 -19.46 -7.61
N ILE A 246 6.93 -20.42 -7.63
CA ILE A 246 6.58 -21.84 -7.44
C ILE A 246 6.42 -22.11 -5.95
N THR A 247 5.27 -22.67 -5.58
CA THR A 247 4.98 -23.03 -4.17
C THR A 247 5.16 -24.53 -3.92
N LYS A 248 4.95 -25.34 -4.95
CA LYS A 248 5.19 -26.80 -4.91
C LYS A 248 5.89 -27.26 -6.17
N PRO A 249 6.77 -28.24 -6.08
CA PRO A 249 7.22 -28.93 -4.86
C PRO A 249 8.08 -28.02 -3.97
N GLU A 250 8.15 -28.36 -2.68
CA GLU A 250 9.09 -27.74 -1.76
C GLU A 250 10.55 -28.09 -2.11
N PRO A 251 11.51 -27.22 -1.79
CA PRO A 251 12.91 -27.50 -2.02
C PRO A 251 13.37 -28.82 -1.36
N GLY A 252 14.04 -29.67 -2.14
CA GLY A 252 14.53 -30.95 -1.66
C GLY A 252 13.51 -32.09 -1.71
N ALA A 253 12.31 -31.89 -2.24
CA ALA A 253 11.33 -32.95 -2.43
C ALA A 253 11.88 -34.06 -3.35
N ILE A 254 11.67 -35.32 -2.96
CA ILE A 254 12.12 -36.50 -3.71
C ILE A 254 10.91 -37.16 -4.36
N PHE A 255 10.95 -37.28 -5.68
CA PHE A 255 9.88 -37.87 -6.47
C PHE A 255 10.22 -39.31 -6.88
N ARG A 256 9.21 -40.18 -6.87
CA ARG A 256 9.29 -41.54 -7.43
C ARG A 256 8.30 -41.61 -8.60
N GLY A 257 8.77 -41.34 -9.79
CA GLY A 257 7.95 -41.35 -11.00
C GLY A 257 8.41 -40.32 -12.02
N ALA A 258 7.79 -40.34 -13.22
CA ALA A 258 8.12 -39.42 -14.30
C ALA A 258 7.36 -38.08 -14.22
N ASP A 259 6.20 -38.08 -13.55
CA ASP A 259 5.34 -36.92 -13.47
C ASP A 259 5.48 -36.20 -12.13
N VAL A 260 5.72 -34.89 -12.19
CA VAL A 260 5.83 -34.00 -11.01
C VAL A 260 4.77 -32.93 -11.15
N GLN A 261 3.87 -32.84 -10.16
CA GLN A 261 2.91 -31.74 -10.09
C GLN A 261 3.62 -30.47 -9.59
N VAL A 262 3.52 -29.40 -10.38
CA VAL A 262 4.04 -28.08 -10.03
C VAL A 262 2.86 -27.14 -9.75
N GLU A 263 2.90 -26.45 -8.62
CA GLU A 263 1.92 -25.42 -8.24
C GLU A 263 2.62 -24.11 -7.98
N GLY A 264 1.95 -23.00 -8.26
CA GLY A 264 2.51 -21.67 -8.03
C GLY A 264 1.50 -20.56 -8.15
N TRP A 265 1.98 -19.35 -7.95
CA TRP A 265 1.24 -18.12 -8.09
C TRP A 265 1.85 -17.27 -9.18
N ALA A 266 0.99 -16.58 -9.93
CA ALA A 266 1.40 -15.56 -10.87
C ALA A 266 0.52 -14.33 -10.70
N TRP A 267 1.10 -13.14 -10.84
CA TRP A 267 0.38 -11.88 -10.66
C TRP A 267 1.01 -10.76 -11.49
N CYS A 268 0.20 -9.73 -11.79
CA CYS A 268 0.63 -8.48 -12.41
C CYS A 268 -0.38 -7.34 -12.15
N CYS A 269 0.00 -6.11 -12.50
CA CYS A 269 -0.79 -4.91 -12.23
C CYS A 269 -2.07 -4.79 -13.07
N GLU A 270 -2.02 -5.06 -14.36
CA GLU A 270 -3.03 -4.60 -15.33
C GLU A 270 -3.60 -5.70 -16.21
N GLU A 271 -3.03 -6.90 -16.22
CA GLU A 271 -3.42 -7.98 -17.11
C GLU A 271 -3.64 -9.29 -16.34
N VAL A 272 -4.55 -10.10 -16.83
CA VAL A 272 -4.66 -11.47 -16.35
C VAL A 272 -3.48 -12.25 -16.92
N VAL A 273 -2.67 -12.84 -16.05
CA VAL A 273 -1.60 -13.74 -16.50
C VAL A 273 -2.23 -14.93 -17.21
N GLN A 274 -2.04 -15.00 -18.52
CA GLN A 274 -2.68 -16.04 -19.37
C GLN A 274 -1.79 -17.28 -19.57
N VAL A 275 -0.47 -17.09 -19.59
CA VAL A 275 0.50 -18.16 -19.82
C VAL A 275 1.72 -17.94 -18.95
N LEU A 276 2.16 -19.00 -18.30
CA LEU A 276 3.44 -19.08 -17.61
C LEU A 276 4.20 -20.27 -18.19
N ASP A 277 5.29 -19.97 -18.89
CA ASP A 277 6.25 -20.99 -19.29
C ASP A 277 7.33 -21.08 -18.19
N TRP A 278 7.41 -22.25 -17.59
CA TRP A 278 8.47 -22.58 -16.66
C TRP A 278 9.59 -23.27 -17.45
N ILE A 279 10.70 -22.59 -17.60
CA ILE A 279 11.92 -23.11 -18.23
C ILE A 279 12.86 -23.70 -17.19
#